data_6c0c925f37cfdd5ec28653f3ccb1e633
#
_entry.id   6c0c925f37cfdd5ec28653f3ccb1e633
#
_cell.length_a   1.000
_cell.length_b   1.000
_cell.length_c   1.000
_cell.angle_alpha   90.00
_cell.angle_beta   90.00
_cell.angle_gamma   90.00
#
_symmetry.space_group_name_H-M   'P 1'
#
loop_
_entity.id
_entity.type
_entity.pdbx_description
1 polymer ?
#
loop_
_entity_poly.entity_id
_entity_poly.type
_entity_poly.pdbx_seq_one_letter_code
_entity_poly.pdbx_strand_id
1 'polypeptide(L)'
;MKKLVLFLLLTVFTIPSAFAEVYIDNDRKYIGDDGTIHIVGEIINESNQPINQVNVIAIFYSDGNSIYQTSTENLTNMIMPEMKGVFDLMVTEDIGHVDYYALDIDFKVTQPKDQVIEITSSEFTYGPA
;
A
#
# COMPACT_ATOMS: atom_id res chain seq x y z
N MET A 1 17.62 38.56 7.12
CA MET A 1 16.21 38.73 6.86
C MET A 1 15.66 37.68 5.92
N LYS A 2 16.20 37.55 4.72
CA LYS A 2 15.78 36.47 3.83
C LYS A 2 16.09 35.08 4.37
N LYS A 3 17.12 34.96 5.20
CA LYS A 3 17.51 33.70 5.83
C LYS A 3 16.49 33.22 6.88
N LEU A 4 15.79 34.12 7.52
CA LEU A 4 14.77 33.76 8.49
C LEU A 4 13.54 33.15 7.85
N VAL A 5 13.16 33.64 6.67
CA VAL A 5 12.04 33.10 5.91
C VAL A 5 12.35 31.69 5.44
N LEU A 6 13.57 31.44 5.01
CA LEU A 6 13.99 30.12 4.57
C LEU A 6 14.00 29.10 5.72
N PHE A 7 14.39 29.53 6.90
CA PHE A 7 14.41 28.70 8.07
C PHE A 7 13.00 28.28 8.51
N LEU A 8 12.04 29.19 8.40
CA LEU A 8 10.65 28.88 8.69
C LEU A 8 10.05 27.86 7.75
N LEU A 9 10.42 27.92 6.48
CA LEU A 9 9.97 26.95 5.49
C LEU A 9 10.47 25.54 5.78
N LEU A 10 11.69 25.41 6.26
CA LEU A 10 12.25 24.10 6.63
C LEU A 10 11.52 23.46 7.79
N THR A 11 11.02 24.25 8.74
CA THR A 11 10.33 23.73 9.90
C THR A 11 9.01 23.06 9.53
N VAL A 12 8.37 23.48 8.45
CA VAL A 12 7.08 22.92 8.03
C VAL A 12 7.22 21.50 7.51
N PHE A 13 8.38 21.13 6.99
CA PHE A 13 8.60 19.79 6.44
C PHE A 13 8.99 18.74 7.46
N THR A 14 9.07 19.10 8.73
CA THR A 14 9.47 18.16 9.77
C THR A 14 8.30 17.47 10.45
N ILE A 15 7.07 17.68 9.98
CA ILE A 15 5.90 17.05 10.56
C ILE A 15 5.85 15.59 10.12
N PRO A 16 5.96 14.62 11.06
CA PRO A 16 5.91 13.22 10.69
C PRO A 16 4.52 12.82 10.22
N SER A 17 4.46 11.96 9.24
CA SER A 17 3.21 11.37 8.80
C SER A 17 2.91 10.13 9.62
N ALA A 18 1.76 10.11 10.30
CA ALA A 18 1.33 8.94 11.06
C ALA A 18 1.01 7.75 10.16
N PHE A 19 0.79 7.98 8.86
CA PHE A 19 0.41 6.94 7.91
C PHE A 19 1.60 6.17 7.35
N ALA A 20 2.84 6.63 7.59
CA ALA A 20 4.03 5.93 7.14
C ALA A 20 4.33 4.66 7.94
N GLU A 21 3.59 4.39 9.02
CA GLU A 21 3.84 3.24 9.87
C GLU A 21 3.32 1.92 9.30
N VAL A 22 2.39 1.96 8.34
CA VAL A 22 1.88 0.78 7.65
C VAL A 22 2.09 0.99 6.16
N TYR A 23 2.83 0.09 5.52
CA TYR A 23 3.18 0.28 4.12
C TYR A 23 3.46 -1.05 3.44
N ILE A 24 3.50 -0.99 2.11
CA ILE A 24 3.81 -2.14 1.27
C ILE A 24 5.30 -2.09 0.94
N ASP A 25 5.94 -3.26 0.98
CA ASP A 25 7.36 -3.40 0.68
C ASP A 25 7.60 -4.65 -0.15
N ASN A 26 8.71 -4.67 -0.89
CA ASN A 26 9.16 -5.81 -1.67
C ASN A 26 8.11 -6.33 -2.66
N ASP A 27 7.35 -5.44 -3.26
CA ASP A 27 6.36 -5.85 -4.25
C ASP A 27 7.05 -6.20 -5.57
N ARG A 28 6.51 -7.25 -6.21
CA ARG A 28 7.00 -7.75 -7.49
C ARG A 28 5.86 -8.19 -8.37
N LYS A 29 6.00 -7.94 -9.66
CA LYS A 29 5.10 -8.48 -10.66
C LYS A 29 5.72 -9.71 -11.31
N TYR A 30 4.93 -10.76 -11.52
CA TYR A 30 5.33 -11.87 -12.34
C TYR A 30 4.14 -12.39 -13.15
N ILE A 31 4.45 -13.15 -14.21
CA ILE A 31 3.43 -13.77 -15.03
C ILE A 31 3.43 -15.27 -14.68
N GLY A 32 2.26 -15.76 -14.29
CA GLY A 32 2.09 -17.18 -13.99
C GLY A 32 2.09 -18.04 -15.24
N ASP A 33 2.15 -19.36 -15.05
CA ASP A 33 2.18 -20.31 -16.16
C ASP A 33 0.93 -20.24 -17.03
N ASP A 34 -0.17 -19.80 -16.46
CA ASP A 34 -1.45 -19.62 -17.17
C ASP A 34 -1.58 -18.27 -17.86
N GLY A 35 -0.54 -17.45 -17.83
CA GLY A 35 -0.56 -16.10 -18.37
C GLY A 35 -1.15 -15.05 -17.45
N THR A 36 -1.50 -15.40 -16.22
CA THR A 36 -2.07 -14.50 -15.25
C THR A 36 -1.02 -13.56 -14.65
N ILE A 37 -1.33 -12.28 -14.55
CA ILE A 37 -0.45 -11.33 -13.90
C ILE A 37 -0.63 -11.43 -12.39
N HIS A 38 0.48 -11.57 -11.68
CA HIS A 38 0.50 -11.59 -10.23
C HIS A 38 1.33 -10.43 -9.71
N ILE A 39 0.85 -9.77 -8.66
CA ILE A 39 1.63 -8.83 -7.87
C ILE A 39 1.66 -9.37 -6.45
N VAL A 40 2.85 -9.70 -5.99
CA VAL A 40 3.07 -10.22 -4.64
C VAL A 40 3.91 -9.21 -3.86
N GLY A 41 3.74 -9.20 -2.57
CA GLY A 41 4.50 -8.29 -1.73
C GLY A 41 4.23 -8.51 -0.26
N GLU A 42 4.80 -7.63 0.54
CA GLU A 42 4.70 -7.65 1.98
C GLU A 42 3.99 -6.40 2.48
N ILE A 43 3.25 -6.57 3.57
CA ILE A 43 2.62 -5.46 4.29
C ILE A 43 3.35 -5.34 5.62
N ILE A 44 3.94 -4.19 5.87
CA ILE A 44 4.75 -3.94 7.05
C ILE A 44 3.94 -3.11 8.04
N ASN A 45 3.81 -3.61 9.26
CA ASN A 45 3.16 -2.87 10.33
C ASN A 45 4.22 -2.42 11.34
N GLU A 46 4.68 -1.20 11.20
CA GLU A 46 5.62 -0.59 12.15
C GLU A 46 4.90 0.26 13.19
N SER A 47 3.58 0.23 13.20
CA SER A 47 2.81 0.92 14.24
C SER A 47 2.85 0.14 15.55
N ASN A 48 2.34 0.72 16.61
CA ASN A 48 2.26 0.07 17.91
C ASN A 48 0.91 -0.61 18.14
N GLN A 49 0.10 -0.78 17.10
CA GLN A 49 -1.22 -1.39 17.21
C GLN A 49 -1.43 -2.46 16.14
N PRO A 50 -2.17 -3.53 16.44
CA PRO A 50 -2.53 -4.51 15.43
C PRO A 50 -3.45 -3.90 14.38
N ILE A 51 -3.30 -4.36 13.15
CA ILE A 51 -4.19 -3.99 12.06
C ILE A 51 -4.87 -5.25 11.50
N ASN A 52 -6.06 -5.06 10.99
CA ASN A 52 -6.81 -6.14 10.34
C ASN A 52 -7.58 -5.60 9.14
N GLN A 53 -8.29 -6.49 8.45
CA GLN A 53 -9.04 -6.16 7.25
C GLN A 53 -8.20 -5.37 6.26
N VAL A 54 -6.97 -5.82 6.06
CA VAL A 54 -6.02 -5.15 5.18
C VAL A 54 -6.36 -5.50 3.74
N ASN A 55 -6.53 -4.48 2.93
CA ASN A 55 -6.87 -4.63 1.53
C ASN A 55 -5.83 -3.91 0.68
N VAL A 56 -5.29 -4.61 -0.30
CA VAL A 56 -4.30 -4.07 -1.23
C VAL A 56 -4.99 -3.81 -2.54
N ILE A 57 -4.86 -2.59 -3.05
CA ILE A 57 -5.49 -2.15 -4.28
C ILE A 57 -4.39 -1.90 -5.30
N ALA A 58 -4.54 -2.47 -6.49
CA ALA A 58 -3.62 -2.24 -7.59
C ALA A 58 -4.32 -1.48 -8.70
N ILE A 59 -3.66 -0.48 -9.22
CA ILE A 59 -4.13 0.32 -10.35
C ILE A 59 -3.10 0.18 -11.46
N PHE A 60 -3.55 -0.24 -12.63
CA PHE A 60 -2.69 -0.49 -13.78
C PHE A 60 -2.81 0.64 -14.78
N TYR A 61 -1.68 1.04 -15.33
CA TYR A 61 -1.59 2.19 -16.23
C TYR A 61 -0.96 1.79 -17.55
N SER A 62 -1.47 2.39 -18.61
CA SER A 62 -0.90 2.31 -19.95
C SER A 62 -1.04 3.67 -20.62
N ASP A 63 0.03 4.17 -21.20
CA ASP A 63 0.09 5.49 -21.85
C ASP A 63 -0.39 6.62 -20.92
N GLY A 64 -0.05 6.52 -19.62
CA GLY A 64 -0.43 7.52 -18.63
C GLY A 64 -1.85 7.45 -18.15
N ASN A 65 -2.65 6.50 -18.64
CA ASN A 65 -4.05 6.36 -18.27
C ASN A 65 -4.27 5.11 -17.44
N SER A 66 -5.13 5.21 -16.44
CA SER A 66 -5.59 4.07 -15.68
C SER A 66 -6.47 3.19 -16.56
N ILE A 67 -6.11 1.90 -16.69
CA ILE A 67 -6.84 0.98 -17.55
C ILE A 67 -7.55 -0.11 -16.77
N TYR A 68 -7.14 -0.38 -15.53
CA TYR A 68 -7.74 -1.44 -14.73
C TYR A 68 -7.40 -1.23 -13.26
N GLN A 69 -8.33 -1.63 -12.41
CA GLN A 69 -8.13 -1.59 -10.95
C GLN A 69 -8.72 -2.85 -10.34
N THR A 70 -7.99 -3.45 -9.43
CA THR A 70 -8.47 -4.60 -8.66
C THR A 70 -7.85 -4.57 -7.26
N SER A 71 -8.37 -5.42 -6.38
CA SER A 71 -7.89 -5.46 -5.01
C SER A 71 -7.88 -6.88 -4.48
N THR A 72 -7.12 -7.09 -3.42
CA THR A 72 -7.08 -8.36 -2.71
C THR A 72 -6.88 -8.10 -1.23
N GLU A 73 -7.34 -9.04 -0.40
CA GLU A 73 -7.05 -9.03 1.02
C GLU A 73 -5.69 -9.68 1.27
N ASN A 74 -5.04 -9.32 2.38
CA ASN A 74 -3.83 -10.00 2.77
C ASN A 74 -4.15 -11.45 3.17
N LEU A 75 -3.14 -12.31 3.10
CA LEU A 75 -3.30 -13.73 3.40
C LEU A 75 -3.37 -14.02 4.91
N THR A 76 -3.08 -13.03 5.73
CA THR A 76 -3.16 -13.12 7.19
C THR A 76 -4.33 -12.28 7.69
N ASN A 77 -5.07 -12.80 8.69
CA ASN A 77 -6.22 -12.05 9.21
C ASN A 77 -5.83 -10.78 9.97
N MET A 78 -4.72 -10.83 10.67
CA MET A 78 -4.27 -9.74 11.52
C MET A 78 -2.76 -9.62 11.42
N ILE A 79 -2.28 -8.38 11.36
CA ILE A 79 -0.84 -8.11 11.36
C ILE A 79 -0.52 -7.37 12.64
N MET A 80 0.23 -8.03 13.50
CA MET A 80 0.65 -7.49 14.78
C MET A 80 1.74 -6.43 14.59
N PRO A 81 1.97 -5.58 15.60
CA PRO A 81 3.07 -4.61 15.53
C PRO A 81 4.41 -5.29 15.24
N GLU A 82 5.18 -4.69 14.37
CA GLU A 82 6.50 -5.14 13.93
C GLU A 82 6.48 -6.47 13.17
N MET A 83 5.29 -6.90 12.76
CA MET A 83 5.15 -8.10 11.95
C MET A 83 4.79 -7.76 10.52
N LYS A 84 4.87 -8.77 9.65
CA LYS A 84 4.60 -8.63 8.24
C LYS A 84 3.41 -9.49 7.84
N GLY A 85 2.60 -8.97 6.93
CA GLY A 85 1.64 -9.76 6.18
C GLY A 85 2.14 -9.96 4.76
N VAL A 86 1.49 -10.84 4.03
CA VAL A 86 1.81 -11.08 2.62
C VAL A 86 0.53 -10.99 1.82
N PHE A 87 0.65 -10.61 0.55
CA PHE A 87 -0.47 -10.60 -0.37
C PHE A 87 -0.04 -11.16 -1.72
N ASP A 88 -1.02 -11.73 -2.42
CA ASP A 88 -0.88 -12.15 -3.81
C ASP A 88 -2.10 -11.65 -4.56
N LEU A 89 -1.91 -10.57 -5.32
CA LEU A 89 -2.96 -9.97 -6.11
C LEU A 89 -2.88 -10.54 -7.51
N MET A 90 -3.99 -11.11 -7.97
CA MET A 90 -4.04 -11.81 -9.24
C MET A 90 -4.98 -11.06 -10.19
N VAL A 91 -4.52 -10.84 -11.42
CA VAL A 91 -5.33 -10.25 -12.48
C VAL A 91 -5.76 -11.38 -13.41
N THR A 92 -7.03 -11.70 -13.38
CA THR A 92 -7.59 -12.80 -14.16
C THR A 92 -8.14 -12.36 -15.51
N GLU A 93 -8.25 -11.06 -15.74
CA GLU A 93 -8.75 -10.52 -17.00
C GLU A 93 -7.60 -10.11 -17.92
N ASP A 94 -7.86 -10.17 -19.22
CA ASP A 94 -6.91 -9.67 -20.21
C ASP A 94 -7.05 -8.15 -20.28
N ILE A 95 -6.10 -7.44 -19.69
CA ILE A 95 -6.12 -5.98 -19.63
C ILE A 95 -5.21 -5.33 -20.66
N GLY A 96 -4.55 -6.15 -21.50
CA GLY A 96 -3.65 -5.64 -22.51
C GLY A 96 -2.29 -5.24 -21.96
N HIS A 97 -1.63 -4.33 -22.66
CA HIS A 97 -0.30 -3.89 -22.28
C HIS A 97 -0.34 -2.97 -21.08
N VAL A 98 0.52 -3.22 -20.11
CA VAL A 98 0.63 -2.44 -18.88
C VAL A 98 2.04 -1.84 -18.79
N ASP A 99 2.13 -0.52 -18.66
CA ASP A 99 3.40 0.16 -18.52
C ASP A 99 3.91 0.13 -17.09
N TYR A 100 3.02 0.36 -16.13
CA TYR A 100 3.36 0.33 -14.70
C TYR A 100 2.09 0.15 -13.87
N TYR A 101 2.28 -0.16 -12.61
CA TYR A 101 1.19 -0.25 -11.64
C TYR A 101 1.48 0.60 -10.41
N ALA A 102 0.41 0.98 -9.71
CA ALA A 102 0.48 1.65 -8.42
C ALA A 102 -0.26 0.80 -7.40
N LEU A 103 0.24 0.77 -6.17
CA LEU A 103 -0.38 0.04 -5.07
C LEU A 103 -0.86 1.01 -4.00
N ASP A 104 -2.01 0.70 -3.44
CA ASP A 104 -2.61 1.43 -2.34
C ASP A 104 -3.04 0.43 -1.28
N ILE A 105 -3.19 0.87 -0.05
CA ILE A 105 -3.52 0.00 1.06
C ILE A 105 -4.58 0.64 1.95
N ASP A 106 -5.58 -0.15 2.32
CA ASP A 106 -6.57 0.19 3.33
C ASP A 106 -6.52 -0.81 4.47
N PHE A 107 -6.75 -0.36 5.68
CA PHE A 107 -6.73 -1.25 6.84
C PHE A 107 -7.56 -0.66 7.98
N LYS A 108 -7.80 -1.49 9.00
CA LYS A 108 -8.44 -1.08 10.25
C LYS A 108 -7.50 -1.33 11.41
N VAL A 109 -7.52 -0.42 12.37
CA VAL A 109 -6.73 -0.55 13.60
C VAL A 109 -7.60 -1.18 14.67
N THR A 110 -7.08 -2.23 15.32
CA THR A 110 -7.77 -2.92 16.40
C THR A 110 -7.26 -2.40 17.74
N GLN A 111 -8.17 -2.00 18.62
CA GLN A 111 -7.81 -1.53 19.95
C GLN A 111 -8.03 -2.61 21.02
N PRO A 112 -7.30 -2.53 22.16
CA PRO A 112 -7.32 -3.56 23.18
C PRO A 112 -8.70 -3.83 23.81
N LYS A 113 -9.67 -2.95 23.64
CA LYS A 113 -11.01 -3.10 24.22
C LYS A 113 -12.05 -3.48 23.17
N ASP A 114 -11.66 -4.20 22.15
CA ASP A 114 -12.52 -4.61 21.05
C ASP A 114 -13.17 -3.46 20.29
N GLN A 115 -12.61 -2.28 20.40
CA GLN A 115 -13.05 -1.16 19.60
C GLN A 115 -12.25 -1.13 18.31
N VAL A 116 -12.97 -1.13 17.20
CA VAL A 116 -12.36 -1.01 15.89
C VAL A 116 -12.49 0.43 15.45
N ILE A 117 -11.36 1.09 15.24
CA ILE A 117 -11.34 2.43 14.68
C ILE A 117 -10.95 2.30 13.22
N GLU A 118 -11.81 2.80 12.35
CA GLU A 118 -11.48 2.86 10.94
C GLU A 118 -10.53 4.02 10.69
N ILE A 119 -9.35 3.69 10.19
CA ILE A 119 -8.40 4.66 9.71
C ILE A 119 -8.19 4.36 8.25
N THR A 120 -8.67 5.26 7.41
CA THR A 120 -8.39 5.15 5.99
C THR A 120 -7.06 5.81 5.73
N SER A 121 -6.07 5.00 5.42
CA SER A 121 -4.73 5.46 5.06
C SER A 121 -4.44 4.97 3.68
N SER A 122 -4.09 5.88 2.79
CA SER A 122 -3.76 5.54 1.42
C SER A 122 -2.30 5.88 1.17
N GLU A 123 -1.53 4.88 0.78
CA GLU A 123 -0.14 5.05 0.45
C GLU A 123 0.12 4.41 -0.90
N PHE A 124 0.56 5.24 -1.87
CA PHE A 124 0.81 4.76 -3.21
C PHE A 124 2.27 4.40 -3.39
N THR A 125 2.48 3.18 -3.88
CA THR A 125 3.80 2.69 -4.28
C THR A 125 3.76 2.41 -5.77
N TYR A 126 4.72 2.94 -6.52
CA TYR A 126 4.80 2.76 -7.97
C TYR A 126 5.86 1.74 -8.28
N GLY A 127 5.50 0.76 -9.11
CA GLY A 127 6.43 -0.26 -9.56
C GLY A 127 6.37 -0.46 -11.07
N PRO A 128 7.43 -1.02 -11.66
CA PRO A 128 7.44 -1.34 -13.09
C PRO A 128 6.47 -2.48 -13.36
N ALA A 129 5.78 -2.38 -14.45
CA ALA A 129 4.84 -3.41 -14.88
C ALA A 129 5.47 -4.40 -15.85
#